data_35902eee39ff2d15cde7425f32d669e9
#
_entry.id   35902eee39ff2d15cde7425f32d669e9
#
_cell.length_a   1.000
_cell.length_b   1.000
_cell.length_c   1.000
_cell.angle_alpha   90.00
_cell.angle_beta   90.00
_cell.angle_gamma   90.00
#
_symmetry.space_group_name_H-M   'P 1'
#
loop_
_entity.id
_entity.type
_entity.pdbx_description
1 polymer ?
#
loop_
_entity_poly.entity_id
_entity_poly.type
_entity_poly.pdbx_seq_one_letter_code
_entity_poly.pdbx_strand_id
1 'polypeptide(L)'
;MHIITIKGMKDEGAYAVHNEYGEKVVFMFEQKDDATRYATMLECNGDPEMDVISIADRVAIGACERTGTRYTIISKDDIVIPPNPKDD
;
A
#
# COMPACT_ATOMS: atom_id res chain seq x y z
N MET A 1 5.93 -2.95 10.36
CA MET A 1 5.05 -2.32 9.38
C MET A 1 4.71 -3.32 8.29
N HIS A 2 3.50 -3.26 7.77
CA HIS A 2 3.04 -4.15 6.70
C HIS A 2 2.82 -3.34 5.44
N ILE A 3 3.36 -3.82 4.33
CA ILE A 3 3.18 -3.16 3.02
C ILE A 3 2.57 -4.15 2.04
N ILE A 4 1.99 -3.62 0.99
CA ILE A 4 1.37 -4.42 -0.06
C ILE A 4 2.28 -4.41 -1.28
N THR A 5 2.49 -5.58 -1.88
CA THR A 5 3.26 -5.71 -3.11
C THR A 5 2.44 -6.50 -4.12
N ILE A 6 2.73 -6.33 -5.39
CA ILE A 6 2.12 -7.16 -6.43
C ILE A 6 2.73 -8.55 -6.33
N LYS A 7 1.88 -9.58 -6.33
CA LYS A 7 2.32 -10.98 -6.20
C LYS A 7 3.35 -11.32 -7.28
N GLY A 8 4.47 -11.87 -6.84
CA GLY A 8 5.57 -12.20 -7.74
C GLY A 8 6.48 -11.04 -8.08
N MET A 9 6.17 -9.83 -7.63
CA MET A 9 6.95 -8.63 -7.95
C MET A 9 7.41 -7.88 -6.69
N LYS A 10 7.62 -8.61 -5.60
CA LYS A 10 8.02 -7.99 -4.34
C LYS A 10 9.37 -7.29 -4.40
N ASP A 11 10.22 -7.67 -5.36
CA ASP A 11 11.52 -7.02 -5.55
C ASP A 11 11.38 -5.62 -6.16
N GLU A 12 10.23 -5.29 -6.70
CA GLU A 12 9.96 -3.97 -7.27
C GLU A 12 9.44 -2.98 -6.24
N GLY A 13 9.31 -3.40 -4.98
CA GLY A 13 8.92 -2.54 -3.89
C GLY A 13 7.43 -2.54 -3.61
N ALA A 14 7.02 -1.63 -2.74
CA ALA A 14 5.64 -1.54 -2.30
C ALA A 14 4.73 -0.97 -3.40
N TYR A 15 3.52 -1.51 -3.46
CA TYR A 15 2.48 -0.96 -4.33
C TYR A 15 2.10 0.43 -3.84
N ALA A 16 2.13 1.39 -4.74
CA ALA A 16 1.77 2.77 -4.43
C ALA A 16 0.43 3.11 -5.07
N VAL A 17 -0.39 3.84 -4.33
CA VAL A 17 -1.65 4.36 -4.86
C VAL A 17 -1.44 5.82 -5.27
N HIS A 18 -2.30 6.31 -6.16
CA HIS A 18 -2.26 7.71 -6.55
C HIS A 18 -3.31 8.48 -5.75
N ASN A 19 -2.89 9.60 -5.16
CA ASN A 19 -3.83 10.48 -4.47
C ASN A 19 -4.58 11.34 -5.49
N GLU A 20 -5.43 12.23 -5.01
CA GLU A 20 -6.24 13.09 -5.87
C GLU A 20 -5.40 14.06 -6.72
N TYR A 21 -4.14 14.27 -6.36
CA TYR A 21 -3.23 15.14 -7.10
C TYR A 21 -2.34 14.35 -8.07
N GLY A 22 -2.58 13.04 -8.21
CA GLY A 22 -1.79 12.19 -9.08
C GLY A 22 -0.44 11.77 -8.50
N GLU A 23 -0.19 12.08 -7.24
CA GLU A 23 1.07 11.70 -6.59
C GLU A 23 1.02 10.28 -6.07
N LYS A 24 2.13 9.57 -6.18
CA LYS A 24 2.23 8.20 -5.66
C LYS A 24 2.42 8.23 -4.15
N VAL A 25 1.62 7.44 -3.44
CA VAL A 25 1.68 7.32 -1.99
C VAL A 25 1.74 5.85 -1.62
N VAL A 26 2.72 5.46 -0.81
CA VAL A 26 2.83 4.10 -0.28
C VAL A 26 2.08 4.04 1.04
N PHE A 27 1.15 3.10 1.16
CA PHE A 27 0.47 2.87 2.43
C PHE A 27 1.24 1.84 3.24
N MET A 28 1.54 2.20 4.47
CA MET A 28 2.21 1.33 5.44
C MET A 28 1.23 1.06 6.57
N PHE A 29 0.88 -0.20 6.78
CA PHE A 29 -0.16 -0.58 7.74
C PHE A 29 0.47 -1.08 9.02
N GLU A 30 0.00 -0.59 10.15
CA GLU A 30 0.45 -1.09 11.46
C GLU A 30 -0.09 -2.49 11.74
N GLN A 31 -1.27 -2.80 11.19
CA GLN A 31 -1.93 -4.09 11.38
C GLN A 31 -1.95 -4.88 10.08
N LYS A 32 -1.55 -6.15 10.17
CA LYS A 32 -1.55 -7.03 9.02
C LYS A 32 -2.97 -7.20 8.45
N ASP A 33 -3.97 -7.30 9.31
CA ASP A 33 -5.35 -7.48 8.89
C ASP A 33 -5.84 -6.33 8.03
N ASP A 34 -5.45 -5.11 8.37
CA ASP A 34 -5.83 -3.93 7.59
C ASP A 34 -5.18 -3.95 6.21
N ALA A 35 -3.90 -4.33 6.14
CA ALA A 35 -3.20 -4.46 4.87
C ALA A 35 -3.85 -5.54 4.00
N THR A 36 -4.19 -6.68 4.60
CA THR A 36 -4.84 -7.79 3.89
C THR A 36 -6.20 -7.36 3.34
N ARG A 37 -6.97 -6.65 4.15
CA ARG A 37 -8.28 -6.15 3.72
C ARG A 37 -8.15 -5.19 2.54
N TYR A 38 -7.20 -4.27 2.62
CA TYR A 38 -6.96 -3.32 1.54
C TYR A 38 -6.52 -4.03 0.27
N ALA A 39 -5.61 -5.00 0.39
CA ALA A 39 -5.15 -5.80 -0.75
C ALA A 39 -6.31 -6.53 -1.42
N THR A 40 -7.22 -7.11 -0.61
CA THR A 40 -8.41 -7.79 -1.14
C THR A 40 -9.31 -6.82 -1.89
N MET A 41 -9.49 -5.61 -1.36
CA MET A 41 -10.29 -4.60 -2.04
C MET A 41 -9.68 -4.16 -3.36
N LEU A 42 -8.36 -4.05 -3.43
CA LEU A 42 -7.66 -3.74 -4.68
C LEU A 42 -7.90 -4.85 -5.72
N GLU A 43 -7.77 -6.10 -5.32
CA GLU A 43 -8.03 -7.24 -6.21
C GLU A 43 -9.48 -7.24 -6.71
N CYS A 44 -10.43 -6.91 -5.83
CA CYS A 44 -11.84 -6.81 -6.20
C CYS A 44 -12.10 -5.66 -7.19
N ASN A 45 -11.26 -4.64 -7.19
CA ASN A 45 -11.35 -3.51 -8.12
C ASN A 45 -10.70 -3.81 -9.47
N GLY A 46 -10.16 -5.01 -9.66
CA GLY A 46 -9.55 -5.42 -10.93
C GLY A 46 -8.03 -5.32 -10.96
N ASP A 47 -7.41 -4.98 -9.84
CA ASP A 47 -5.96 -4.97 -9.75
C ASP A 47 -5.40 -6.40 -9.67
N PRO A 48 -4.13 -6.60 -10.01
CA PRO A 48 -3.50 -7.92 -9.89
C PRO A 48 -3.52 -8.44 -8.45
N GLU A 49 -3.30 -9.74 -8.28
CA GLU A 49 -3.14 -10.31 -6.95
C GLU A 49 -2.03 -9.63 -6.18
N MET A 50 -2.25 -9.43 -4.90
CA MET A 50 -1.33 -8.73 -4.02
C MET A 50 -0.83 -9.63 -2.91
N ASP A 51 0.39 -9.36 -2.46
CA ASP A 51 0.96 -9.98 -1.26
C ASP A 51 1.09 -8.91 -0.18
N VAL A 52 0.97 -9.33 1.08
CA VAL A 52 1.23 -8.48 2.23
C VAL A 52 2.53 -8.97 2.87
N ILE A 53 3.51 -8.10 2.99
CA ILE A 53 4.79 -8.44 3.61
C ILE A 53 5.05 -7.55 4.81
N SER A 54 5.75 -8.12 5.81
CA SER A 54 6.16 -7.39 7.01
C SER A 54 7.60 -6.96 6.86
N ILE A 55 7.86 -5.70 7.13
CA ILE A 55 9.24 -5.18 7.15
C ILE A 55 9.40 -4.25 8.35
N ALA A 56 10.65 -4.04 8.76
CA ALA A 56 10.93 -3.13 9.86
C ALA A 56 10.51 -1.71 9.47
N ASP A 57 9.94 -0.97 10.43
CA ASP A 57 9.43 0.38 10.18
C ASP A 57 10.49 1.28 9.57
N ARG A 58 11.69 1.27 10.14
CA ARG A 58 12.79 2.11 9.64
C ARG A 58 13.21 1.75 8.23
N VAL A 59 13.08 0.47 7.85
CA VAL A 59 13.43 0.02 6.50
C VAL A 59 12.41 0.55 5.51
N ALA A 60 11.13 0.44 5.85
CA ALA A 60 10.06 0.93 5.00
C ALA A 60 10.14 2.45 4.80
N ILE A 61 10.26 3.17 5.91
CA ILE A 61 10.33 4.64 5.89
C ILE A 61 11.60 5.11 5.17
N GLY A 62 12.74 4.48 5.48
CA GLY A 62 14.01 4.84 4.86
C GLY A 62 14.00 4.61 3.35
N ALA A 63 13.35 3.56 2.88
CA ALA A 63 13.26 3.31 1.44
C ALA A 63 12.46 4.41 0.75
N CYS A 64 11.35 4.84 1.34
CA CYS A 64 10.54 5.93 0.79
C CYS A 64 11.31 7.25 0.80
N GLU A 65 12.03 7.53 1.87
CA GLU A 65 12.82 8.77 1.98
C GLU A 65 13.94 8.81 0.95
N ARG A 66 14.62 7.68 0.72
CA ARG A 66 15.70 7.63 -0.27
C ARG A 66 15.23 7.88 -1.68
N THR A 67 14.03 7.45 -2.01
CA THR A 67 13.47 7.59 -3.36
C THR A 67 12.60 8.84 -3.50
N GLY A 68 12.39 9.58 -2.40
CA GLY A 68 11.50 10.73 -2.42
C GLY A 68 10.03 10.37 -2.56
N THR A 69 9.67 9.13 -2.23
CA THR A 69 8.29 8.64 -2.36
C THR A 69 7.49 9.03 -1.12
N ARG A 70 6.30 9.54 -1.30
CA ARG A 70 5.41 9.85 -0.19
C ARG A 70 4.88 8.56 0.43
N TYR A 71 4.61 8.59 1.72
CA TYR A 71 4.01 7.45 2.41
C TYR A 71 3.04 7.94 3.47
N THR A 72 2.11 7.06 3.83
CA THR A 72 1.14 7.30 4.89
C THR A 72 1.07 6.07 5.77
N ILE A 73 1.11 6.28 7.08
CA ILE A 73 1.00 5.18 8.04
C ILE A 73 -0.47 5.03 8.42
N ILE A 74 -1.00 3.82 8.21
CA ILE A 74 -2.39 3.50 8.49
C ILE A 74 -2.45 2.73 9.80
N SER A 75 -3.09 3.31 10.81
CA SER A 75 -3.28 2.65 12.09
C SER A 75 -4.56 1.83 12.08
N LYS A 76 -4.75 1.02 13.12
CA LYS A 76 -5.93 0.14 13.22
C LYS A 76 -7.25 0.90 13.25
N ASP A 77 -7.23 2.16 13.66
CA ASP A 77 -8.43 2.99 13.74
C ASP A 77 -8.71 3.75 12.44
N ASP A 78 -7.79 3.71 11.50
CA ASP A 78 -7.95 4.34 10.20
C ASP A 78 -8.67 3.38 9.26
N ILE A 79 -9.65 3.91 8.54
CA ILE A 79 -10.36 3.15 7.52
C ILE A 79 -9.98 3.72 6.17
N VAL A 80 -9.35 2.90 5.32
CA VAL A 80 -8.98 3.30 3.97
C VAL A 80 -9.68 2.40 2.96
N ILE A 81 -10.22 3.00 1.93
CA ILE A 81 -10.91 2.30 0.87
C ILE A 81 -10.26 2.70 -0.45
N PRO A 82 -9.82 1.74 -1.28
CA PRO A 82 -9.24 2.07 -2.58
C PRO A 82 -10.27 2.78 -3.45
N PRO A 83 -9.85 3.72 -4.29
CA PRO A 83 -10.77 4.35 -5.22
C PRO A 83 -11.35 3.30 -6.16
N ASN A 84 -12.64 3.42 -6.45
CA ASN A 84 -13.30 2.54 -7.41
C ASN A 84 -12.88 2.96 -8.81
N PRO A 85 -12.28 2.06 -9.62
CA PRO A 85 -11.82 2.43 -10.96
C PRO A 85 -12.96 2.80 -11.91
N LYS A 86 -14.20 2.54 -11.54
CA LYS A 86 -15.36 2.89 -12.36
C LYS A 86 -15.95 4.25 -11.99
N ASP A 87 -15.46 4.88 -10.95
CA ASP A 87 -15.92 6.20 -10.52
C ASP A 87 -15.03 7.27 -11.14
N ASP A 88 -15.32 7.61 -12.34
CA ASP A 88 -14.63 8.68 -13.05
C ASP A 88 -15.35 10.00 -12.89
#